data_414b72da13c79d2b54ca376f18dda9d0
#
_entry.id   414b72da13c79d2b54ca376f18dda9d0
#
_cell.length_a   1.000
_cell.length_b   1.000
_cell.length_c   1.000
_cell.angle_alpha   90.00
_cell.angle_beta   90.00
_cell.angle_gamma   90.00
#
_symmetry.space_group_name_H-M   'P 1'
#
loop_
_entity.id
_entity.type
_entity.pdbx_description
1 polymer ?
#
loop_
_entity_poly.entity_id
_entity_poly.type
_entity_poly.pdbx_seq_one_letter_code
_entity_poly.pdbx_strand_id
1 'polypeptide(L)' 'MDTNNLVLLRGTITNEPVERTLASGDTVTHVELSTEVDGRSVTVPVAVLDRAVTVGAGDTVVAVGYVRRRFFRAG' A
#
# COMPACT_ATOMS: atom_id res chain seq x y z
N MET A 1 19.42 9.43 12.37
CA MET A 1 18.39 8.96 13.27
C MET A 1 17.01 9.17 12.67
N ASP A 2 16.20 8.18 12.77
CA ASP A 2 14.89 8.24 12.15
C ASP A 2 13.87 8.87 13.06
N THR A 3 13.05 9.68 12.49
CA THR A 3 11.84 10.14 13.16
C THR A 3 10.81 9.03 13.14
N ASN A 4 9.82 9.12 13.98
CA ASN A 4 8.73 8.16 13.98
C ASN A 4 7.91 8.33 12.72
N ASN A 5 7.95 7.32 11.89
CA ASN A 5 7.19 7.28 10.65
C ASN A 5 6.39 5.98 10.61
N LEU A 6 5.51 5.84 11.60
CA LEU A 6 4.67 4.67 11.73
C LEU A 6 3.24 5.07 11.41
N VAL A 7 2.64 4.35 10.51
CA VAL A 7 1.26 4.59 10.07
C VAL A 7 0.47 3.31 10.23
N LEU A 8 -0.71 3.42 10.81
CA LEU A 8 -1.69 2.36 10.84
C LEU A 8 -2.87 2.82 10.01
N LEU A 9 -3.23 2.02 9.02
CA LEU A 9 -4.29 2.37 8.09
C LEU A 9 -5.28 1.23 8.00
N ARG A 10 -6.55 1.52 8.22
CA ARG A 10 -7.62 0.56 8.03
C ARG A 10 -8.42 0.96 6.80
N GLY A 11 -8.62 0.02 5.92
CA GLY A 11 -9.37 0.31 4.71
C GLY A 11 -9.78 -0.94 3.96
N THR A 12 -10.45 -0.72 2.85
CA THR A 12 -10.92 -1.78 1.98
C THR A 12 -10.07 -1.79 0.71
N ILE A 13 -9.65 -2.97 0.30
CA ILE A 13 -8.90 -3.12 -0.95
C ILE A 13 -9.85 -2.89 -2.12
N THR A 14 -9.47 -1.98 -3.02
CA THR A 14 -10.35 -1.55 -4.11
C THR A 14 -10.13 -2.33 -5.40
N ASN A 15 -8.94 -2.91 -5.57
CA ASN A 15 -8.65 -3.69 -6.78
C ASN A 15 -7.73 -4.85 -6.41
N GLU A 16 -7.62 -5.80 -7.32
CA GLU A 16 -6.78 -6.96 -7.09
C GLU A 16 -5.31 -6.55 -6.92
N PRO A 17 -4.61 -7.13 -5.93
CA PRO A 17 -3.19 -6.85 -5.74
C PRO A 17 -2.37 -7.21 -6.99
N VAL A 18 -1.38 -6.38 -7.27
CA VAL A 18 -0.48 -6.58 -8.41
C VAL A 18 0.91 -6.85 -7.88
N GLU A 19 1.44 -8.03 -8.19
CA GLU A 19 2.79 -8.40 -7.79
C GLU A 19 3.78 -8.07 -8.88
N ARG A 20 4.92 -7.55 -8.47
CA ARG A 20 6.04 -7.28 -9.36
C ARG A 20 7.33 -7.85 -8.79
N THR A 21 8.16 -8.36 -9.67
CA THR A 21 9.51 -8.77 -9.31
C THR A 21 10.47 -7.66 -9.72
N LEU A 22 11.26 -7.19 -8.77
CA LEU A 22 12.24 -6.15 -8.99
C LEU A 22 13.51 -6.72 -9.60
N ALA A 23 14.37 -5.84 -10.12
CA ALA A 23 15.64 -6.24 -10.70
C ALA A 23 16.54 -6.96 -9.67
N SER A 24 16.38 -6.64 -8.40
CA SER A 24 17.11 -7.29 -7.32
C SER A 24 16.65 -8.73 -7.03
N GLY A 25 15.54 -9.15 -7.61
CA GLY A 25 14.92 -10.43 -7.32
C GLY A 25 13.85 -10.37 -6.24
N ASP A 26 13.75 -9.23 -5.55
CA ASP A 26 12.72 -9.05 -4.53
C ASP A 26 11.36 -8.87 -5.17
N THR A 27 10.32 -9.20 -4.41
CA THR A 27 8.96 -8.98 -4.88
C THR A 27 8.32 -7.82 -4.14
N VAL A 28 7.45 -7.11 -4.82
CA VAL A 28 6.62 -6.07 -4.23
C VAL A 28 5.21 -6.25 -4.73
N THR A 29 4.25 -6.20 -3.81
CA THR A 29 2.84 -6.28 -4.15
C THR A 29 2.20 -4.94 -3.91
N HIS A 30 1.55 -4.42 -4.94
CA HIS A 30 0.86 -3.13 -4.87
C HIS A 30 -0.62 -3.36 -4.64
N VAL A 31 -1.15 -2.70 -3.64
CA VAL A 31 -2.59 -2.69 -3.37
C VAL A 31 -3.05 -1.26 -3.20
N GLU A 32 -4.33 -1.03 -3.43
CA GLU A 32 -4.94 0.26 -3.17
C GLU A 32 -5.98 0.10 -2.09
N LEU A 33 -5.87 0.91 -1.04
CA LEU A 33 -6.81 0.92 0.06
C LEU A 33 -7.69 2.14 -0.01
N SER A 34 -9.00 1.92 0.14
CA SER A 34 -9.94 3.01 0.32
C SER A 34 -10.20 3.17 1.81
N THR A 35 -9.97 4.36 2.30
CA THR A 35 -10.26 4.71 3.69
C THR A 35 -11.07 5.99 3.71
N GLU A 36 -11.63 6.33 4.86
CA GLU A 36 -12.42 7.55 4.97
C GLU A 36 -11.73 8.58 5.84
N VAL A 37 -11.78 9.81 5.37
CA VAL A 37 -11.32 10.98 6.12
C VAL A 37 -12.44 12.01 6.06
N ASP A 38 -12.98 12.39 7.20
CA ASP A 38 -14.06 13.37 7.30
C ASP A 38 -15.25 13.05 6.37
N GLY A 39 -15.63 11.78 6.33
CA GLY A 39 -16.75 11.33 5.51
C GLY A 39 -16.46 11.20 4.04
N ARG A 40 -15.22 11.37 3.62
CA ARG A 40 -14.81 11.23 2.23
C ARG A 40 -13.90 10.04 2.03
N SER A 41 -14.08 9.35 0.94
CA SER A 41 -13.20 8.24 0.57
C SER A 41 -11.88 8.78 0.02
N VAL A 42 -10.79 8.23 0.52
CA VAL A 42 -9.45 8.52 0.05
C VAL A 42 -8.79 7.21 -0.34
N THR A 43 -8.19 7.16 -1.51
CA THR A 43 -7.46 5.99 -1.96
C THR A 43 -5.99 6.16 -1.65
N VAL A 44 -5.42 5.17 -0.96
CA VAL A 44 -4.03 5.19 -0.55
C VAL A 44 -3.32 4.01 -1.20
N PRO A 45 -2.26 4.25 -2.00
CA PRO A 45 -1.45 3.17 -2.55
C PRO A 45 -0.54 2.60 -1.46
N VAL A 46 -0.47 1.28 -1.42
CA VAL A 46 0.35 0.56 -0.44
C VAL A 46 1.22 -0.44 -1.18
N ALA A 47 2.49 -0.47 -0.84
CA ALA A 47 3.44 -1.44 -1.36
C ALA A 47 3.82 -2.41 -0.23
N VAL A 48 3.66 -3.71 -0.48
CA VAL A 48 4.04 -4.76 0.46
C VAL A 48 5.29 -5.43 -0.07
N LEU A 49 6.36 -5.35 0.71
CA LEU A 49 7.66 -5.87 0.29
C LEU A 49 7.87 -7.29 0.80
N ASP A 50 8.31 -8.16 -0.11
CA ASP A 50 8.75 -9.53 0.20
C ASP A 50 7.77 -10.35 1.03
N ARG A 51 6.48 -10.14 0.85
CA ARG A 51 5.46 -10.91 1.54
C ARG A 51 4.37 -11.31 0.58
N ALA A 52 3.87 -12.51 0.79
CA ALA A 52 2.69 -12.97 0.08
C ALA A 52 1.47 -12.20 0.58
N VAL A 53 0.67 -11.71 -0.34
CA VAL A 53 -0.57 -11.03 -0.03
C VAL A 53 -1.70 -11.98 -0.40
N THR A 54 -2.46 -12.38 0.61
CA THR A 54 -3.51 -13.38 0.44
C THR A 54 -4.91 -12.78 0.42
N VAL A 55 -4.99 -11.45 0.48
CA VAL A 55 -6.26 -10.72 0.45
C VAL A 55 -6.53 -10.22 -0.95
N GLY A 56 -7.77 -9.90 -1.24
CA GLY A 56 -8.18 -9.43 -2.54
C GLY A 56 -9.15 -8.26 -2.47
N ALA A 57 -9.60 -7.82 -3.63
CA ALA A 57 -10.53 -6.72 -3.73
C ALA A 57 -11.79 -6.97 -2.90
N GLY A 58 -12.21 -5.96 -2.17
CA GLY A 58 -13.37 -6.04 -1.29
C GLY A 58 -13.04 -6.40 0.15
N ASP A 59 -11.84 -6.88 0.43
CA ASP A 59 -11.44 -7.22 1.80
C ASP A 59 -11.11 -5.97 2.60
N THR A 60 -11.49 -6.00 3.87
CA THR A 60 -11.10 -4.96 4.81
C THR A 60 -9.83 -5.40 5.54
N VAL A 61 -8.85 -4.54 5.54
CA VAL A 61 -7.53 -4.86 6.09
C VAL A 61 -7.02 -3.73 6.96
N VAL A 62 -6.04 -4.07 7.77
CA VAL A 62 -5.24 -3.09 8.51
C VAL A 62 -3.81 -3.20 8.00
N ALA A 63 -3.29 -2.09 7.52
CA ALA A 63 -1.91 -2.00 7.08
C ALA A 63 -1.12 -1.21 8.10
N VAL A 64 0.03 -1.75 8.48
CA VAL A 64 0.97 -1.07 9.38
C VAL A 64 2.28 -0.93 8.64
N GLY A 65 2.78 0.28 8.59
CA GLY A 65 4.00 0.54 7.86
C GLY A 65 4.45 1.98 8.01
N TYR A 66 5.11 2.46 7.01
CA TYR A 66 5.61 3.82 7.01
C TYR A 66 5.34 4.50 5.67
N VAL A 67 5.32 5.81 5.69
CA VAL A 67 5.08 6.61 4.50
C VAL A 67 6.38 6.80 3.76
N ARG A 68 6.34 6.56 2.46
CA ARG A 68 7.44 6.77 1.57
C ARG A 68 7.01 7.68 0.44
N ARG A 69 7.89 8.58 0.09
CA ARG A 69 7.63 9.49 -1.01
C ARG A 69 8.46 9.09 -2.22
N ARG A 70 7.81 9.00 -3.37
CA ARG A 70 8.49 8.71 -4.62
C ARG A 70 8.23 9.83 -5.60
N PHE A 71 9.27 10.19 -6.32
CA PHE A 71 9.15 11.14 -7.39
C PHE A 71 9.19 10.42 -8.72
N PHE A 72 8.25 10.75 -9.57
CA PHE A 72 8.27 10.29 -10.94
C PHE A 72 8.58 11.46 -11.85
N ARG A 73 9.44 11.23 -12.78
CA ARG A 73 9.63 12.14 -13.87
C ARG A 73 8.74 11.69 -15.00
N ALA A 74 7.72 12.48 -15.29
CA ALA A 74 6.90 12.28 -16.46
C ALA A 74 7.62 12.94 -17.63
N GLY A 75 7.88 12.20 -18.64
CA GLY A 75 8.53 12.85 -19.74
C GLY A 75 9.19 12.09 -20.72
#